data_b6eb53b431e931c456d6fab4f39a93cf
#
_entry.id   b6eb53b431e931c456d6fab4f39a93cf
#
_cell.length_a   1.000
_cell.length_b   1.000
_cell.length_c   1.000
_cell.angle_alpha   90.00
_cell.angle_beta   90.00
_cell.angle_gamma   90.00
#
_symmetry.space_group_name_H-M   'P 1'
#
loop_
_entity.id
_entity.type
_entity.pdbx_description
1 polymer ?
#
loop_
_entity_poly.entity_id
_entity_poly.type
_entity_poly.pdbx_seq_one_letter_code
_entity_poly.pdbx_strand_id
1 'polypeptide(L)'
;MTDLDPGLLTSKRSIQSDAVRSVGKRVVVLYEPGRTGSAALSLAGRLVGGDGSALTVVTVAPQDTRICCGAGSAIDYNRAVCEASAAELRQARELLGFAGNRASFKLLVQGKDPPLAAWIAAGGFGVVLLPARRRPLRSAKHPAADPLRRSTSAKVRVVDAGSSFEESRIGDPRAATA
;
A
#
# COMPACT_ATOMS: atom_id res chain seq x y z
N MET A 1 57.42 4.70 -14.26
CA MET A 1 56.82 4.88 -12.92
C MET A 1 55.63 5.78 -13.07
N THR A 2 54.45 5.21 -13.23
CA THR A 2 53.20 5.92 -13.42
C THR A 2 52.22 5.37 -12.38
N ASP A 3 51.97 6.18 -11.36
CA ASP A 3 51.01 5.89 -10.29
C ASP A 3 49.59 5.93 -10.86
N LEU A 4 48.87 4.82 -10.72
CA LEU A 4 47.45 4.69 -11.00
C LEU A 4 46.67 4.95 -9.70
N ASP A 5 45.89 6.02 -9.70
CA ASP A 5 45.04 6.44 -8.60
C ASP A 5 43.80 5.50 -8.45
N PRO A 6 43.57 4.82 -7.30
CA PRO A 6 42.48 3.88 -7.10
C PRO A 6 41.22 4.54 -6.47
N GLY A 7 40.92 5.80 -6.80
CA GLY A 7 39.92 6.63 -6.08
C GLY A 7 38.49 6.72 -6.63
N LEU A 8 38.01 5.89 -7.59
CA LEU A 8 36.76 6.18 -8.30
C LEU A 8 35.74 5.01 -8.42
N LEU A 9 35.66 4.12 -7.42
CA LEU A 9 34.74 2.96 -7.49
C LEU A 9 33.77 2.79 -6.29
N THR A 10 33.50 3.82 -5.48
CA THR A 10 32.69 3.62 -4.25
C THR A 10 31.30 4.24 -4.26
N SER A 11 30.78 4.78 -5.39
CA SER A 11 29.49 5.50 -5.35
C SER A 11 28.27 4.77 -5.95
N LYS A 12 28.42 3.57 -6.50
CA LYS A 12 27.29 2.84 -7.12
C LYS A 12 26.63 1.76 -6.26
N ARG A 13 27.14 1.48 -5.06
CA ARG A 13 26.63 0.39 -4.20
C ARG A 13 25.50 0.77 -3.25
N SER A 14 25.20 2.05 -3.08
CA SER A 14 24.27 2.51 -2.01
C SER A 14 22.80 2.39 -2.36
N ILE A 15 22.41 2.46 -3.64
CA ILE A 15 20.99 2.49 -4.05
C ILE A 15 20.39 1.09 -4.17
N GLN A 16 21.19 0.09 -4.47
CA GLN A 16 20.76 -1.31 -4.61
C GLN A 16 20.59 -2.02 -3.24
N SER A 17 21.18 -1.49 -2.19
CA SER A 17 21.17 -2.10 -0.85
C SER A 17 19.86 -1.93 -0.09
N ASP A 18 19.08 -0.88 -0.37
CA ASP A 18 17.79 -0.63 0.31
C ASP A 18 16.63 -1.49 -0.23
N ALA A 19 16.69 -1.85 -1.49
CA ALA A 19 15.68 -2.74 -2.10
C ALA A 19 15.85 -4.20 -1.63
N VAL A 20 17.09 -4.65 -1.43
CA VAL A 20 17.41 -6.04 -1.03
C VAL A 20 17.16 -6.32 0.45
N ARG A 21 17.13 -5.30 1.32
CA ARG A 21 16.83 -5.47 2.76
C ARG A 21 15.34 -5.62 3.09
N SER A 22 14.45 -5.58 2.09
CA SER A 22 13.01 -5.80 2.27
C SER A 22 12.61 -7.27 2.25
N VAL A 23 13.53 -8.18 1.94
CA VAL A 23 13.29 -9.62 1.93
C VAL A 23 13.00 -10.09 3.35
N GLY A 24 11.72 -10.38 3.63
CA GLY A 24 11.24 -10.88 4.91
C GLY A 24 10.33 -9.92 5.71
N LYS A 25 10.08 -8.69 5.26
CA LYS A 25 9.15 -7.78 5.96
C LYS A 25 7.72 -8.00 5.46
N ARG A 26 6.81 -8.29 6.40
CA ARG A 26 5.38 -8.36 6.11
C ARG A 26 4.88 -7.00 5.64
N VAL A 27 4.21 -6.99 4.48
CA VAL A 27 3.65 -5.79 3.85
C VAL A 27 2.15 -5.80 4.06
N VAL A 28 1.59 -4.67 4.48
CA VAL A 28 0.15 -4.46 4.48
C VAL A 28 -0.20 -3.32 3.54
N VAL A 29 -1.25 -3.48 2.75
CA VAL A 29 -1.81 -2.44 1.88
C VAL A 29 -3.27 -2.19 2.25
N LEU A 30 -3.61 -0.92 2.54
CA LEU A 30 -5.00 -0.49 2.61
C LEU A 30 -5.49 -0.36 1.17
N TYR A 31 -6.50 -1.15 0.82
CA TYR A 31 -7.11 -1.08 -0.50
C TYR A 31 -8.36 -0.22 -0.46
N GLU A 32 -8.40 0.73 -1.36
CA GLU A 32 -9.57 1.53 -1.72
C GLU A 32 -9.71 1.46 -3.25
N PRO A 33 -10.91 1.26 -3.80
CA PRO A 33 -11.11 1.19 -5.24
C PRO A 33 -10.59 2.45 -5.96
N GLY A 34 -10.05 2.27 -7.16
CA GLY A 34 -9.58 3.37 -8.00
C GLY A 34 -8.08 3.34 -8.28
N ARG A 35 -7.61 4.36 -9.02
CA ARG A 35 -6.25 4.40 -9.58
C ARG A 35 -5.14 4.35 -8.52
N THR A 36 -5.32 5.05 -7.41
CA THR A 36 -4.34 5.08 -6.31
C THR A 36 -4.30 3.77 -5.54
N GLY A 37 -5.47 3.11 -5.35
CA GLY A 37 -5.54 1.78 -4.75
C GLY A 37 -4.88 0.72 -5.62
N SER A 38 -5.13 0.73 -6.92
CA SER A 38 -4.46 -0.18 -7.87
C SER A 38 -2.95 0.05 -7.91
N ALA A 39 -2.49 1.31 -7.85
CA ALA A 39 -1.07 1.64 -7.77
C ALA A 39 -0.44 1.12 -6.47
N ALA A 40 -1.14 1.25 -5.34
CA ALA A 40 -0.67 0.72 -4.05
C ALA A 40 -0.58 -0.81 -4.07
N LEU A 41 -1.55 -1.51 -4.67
CA LEU A 41 -1.51 -2.97 -4.86
C LEU A 41 -0.34 -3.40 -5.75
N SER A 42 -0.14 -2.73 -6.88
CA SER A 42 0.98 -3.02 -7.79
C SER A 42 2.33 -2.84 -7.11
N LEU A 43 2.48 -1.78 -6.32
CA LEU A 43 3.68 -1.55 -5.52
C LEU A 43 3.86 -2.65 -4.47
N ALA A 44 2.78 -3.05 -3.78
CA ALA A 44 2.83 -4.13 -2.80
C ALA A 44 3.29 -5.45 -3.42
N GLY A 45 2.73 -5.84 -4.57
CA GLY A 45 3.12 -7.04 -5.30
C GLY A 45 4.62 -7.04 -5.68
N ARG A 46 5.15 -5.90 -6.11
CA ARG A 46 6.60 -5.75 -6.39
C ARG A 46 7.46 -5.87 -5.14
N LEU A 47 7.03 -5.29 -4.01
CA LEU A 47 7.80 -5.33 -2.76
C LEU A 47 7.92 -6.73 -2.17
N VAL A 48 6.93 -7.60 -2.39
CA VAL A 48 6.96 -9.00 -1.92
C VAL A 48 7.56 -9.96 -2.94
N GLY A 49 8.06 -9.45 -4.09
CA GLY A 49 8.74 -10.27 -5.10
C GLY A 49 7.85 -11.28 -5.81
N GLY A 50 6.53 -11.04 -5.87
CA GLY A 50 5.56 -11.92 -6.51
C GLY A 50 5.14 -13.15 -5.69
N ASP A 51 5.82 -13.47 -4.58
CA ASP A 51 5.45 -14.60 -3.72
C ASP A 51 4.08 -14.38 -3.02
N GLY A 52 3.75 -13.14 -2.67
CA GLY A 52 2.48 -12.77 -2.04
C GLY A 52 2.30 -13.25 -0.60
N SER A 53 3.06 -14.22 -0.13
CA SER A 53 2.91 -14.80 1.21
C SER A 53 3.15 -13.80 2.36
N ALA A 54 3.93 -12.76 2.12
CA ALA A 54 4.18 -11.68 3.06
C ALA A 54 3.23 -10.48 2.89
N LEU A 55 2.23 -10.57 1.98
CA LEU A 55 1.29 -9.51 1.68
C LEU A 55 -0.04 -9.71 2.40
N THR A 56 -0.51 -8.65 3.02
CA THR A 56 -1.89 -8.58 3.54
C THR A 56 -2.60 -7.38 2.91
N VAL A 57 -3.74 -7.62 2.30
CA VAL A 57 -4.64 -6.59 1.77
C VAL A 57 -5.75 -6.36 2.78
N VAL A 58 -5.97 -5.11 3.18
CA VAL A 58 -7.00 -4.75 4.14
C VAL A 58 -7.93 -3.69 3.56
N THR A 59 -9.23 -3.85 3.79
CA THR A 59 -10.26 -2.83 3.52
C THR A 59 -11.01 -2.56 4.81
N VAL A 60 -11.46 -1.32 5.03
CA VAL A 60 -12.22 -0.92 6.21
C VAL A 60 -13.65 -0.60 5.79
N ALA A 61 -14.60 -1.40 6.29
CA ALA A 61 -16.03 -1.13 6.13
C ALA A 61 -16.48 -0.14 7.23
N PRO A 62 -16.90 1.09 6.86
CA PRO A 62 -17.49 2.00 7.83
C PRO A 62 -18.81 1.44 8.33
N GLN A 63 -19.18 1.74 9.58
CA GLN A 63 -20.49 1.44 10.11
C GLN A 63 -21.19 2.74 10.52
N ASP A 64 -22.46 2.83 10.17
CA ASP A 64 -23.31 3.89 10.71
C ASP A 64 -24.13 3.33 11.89
N THR A 65 -24.01 4.01 13.04
CA THR A 65 -24.80 3.72 14.24
C THR A 65 -26.02 4.61 14.34
N ARG A 66 -26.20 5.54 13.41
CA ARG A 66 -27.34 6.45 13.42
C ARG A 66 -28.56 5.73 12.87
N ILE A 67 -29.64 5.80 13.60
CA ILE A 67 -30.96 5.39 13.11
C ILE A 67 -31.43 6.49 12.16
N CYS A 68 -31.21 6.28 10.86
CA CYS A 68 -31.75 7.18 9.85
C CYS A 68 -33.28 6.96 9.81
N CYS A 69 -34.03 7.96 10.24
CA CYS A 69 -35.49 8.01 10.07
C CYS A 69 -35.81 8.20 8.59
N GLY A 70 -35.84 7.11 7.83
CA GLY A 70 -36.18 7.11 6.39
C GLY A 70 -35.60 5.89 5.67
N ALA A 71 -36.42 5.17 4.96
CA ALA A 71 -36.15 4.16 3.92
C ALA A 71 -34.90 3.26 4.12
N GLY A 72 -34.83 2.49 5.21
CA GLY A 72 -33.80 1.46 5.41
C GLY A 72 -33.30 1.43 6.85
N SER A 73 -33.08 0.22 7.38
CA SER A 73 -32.52 0.09 8.72
C SER A 73 -30.99 0.29 8.65
N ALA A 74 -30.38 0.79 9.75
CA ALA A 74 -28.93 0.83 9.88
C ALA A 74 -28.29 -0.56 9.67
N ILE A 75 -29.03 -1.63 9.95
CA ILE A 75 -28.61 -3.01 9.74
C ILE A 75 -28.45 -3.31 8.24
N ASP A 76 -29.42 -2.91 7.41
CA ASP A 76 -29.38 -3.18 5.96
C ASP A 76 -28.28 -2.34 5.29
N TYR A 77 -28.16 -1.08 5.70
CA TYR A 77 -27.04 -0.23 5.26
C TYR A 77 -25.68 -0.87 5.60
N ASN A 78 -25.48 -1.26 6.86
CA ASN A 78 -24.23 -1.85 7.31
C ASN A 78 -23.95 -3.19 6.62
N ARG A 79 -24.98 -3.98 6.31
CA ARG A 79 -24.86 -5.21 5.51
C ARG A 79 -24.38 -4.88 4.10
N ALA A 80 -25.02 -3.96 3.41
CA ALA A 80 -24.67 -3.55 2.05
C ALA A 80 -23.22 -3.01 1.99
N VAL A 81 -22.78 -2.22 2.97
CA VAL A 81 -21.41 -1.72 3.06
C VAL A 81 -20.42 -2.86 3.25
N CYS A 82 -20.70 -3.84 4.11
CA CYS A 82 -19.83 -4.99 4.28
C CYS A 82 -19.73 -5.85 3.01
N GLU A 83 -20.84 -6.04 2.30
CA GLU A 83 -20.88 -6.77 1.04
C GLU A 83 -20.08 -6.05 -0.06
N ALA A 84 -20.24 -4.72 -0.17
CA ALA A 84 -19.45 -3.89 -1.09
C ALA A 84 -17.95 -3.98 -0.77
N SER A 85 -17.57 -3.84 0.48
CA SER A 85 -16.15 -3.92 0.89
C SER A 85 -15.57 -5.34 0.69
N ALA A 86 -16.37 -6.38 0.84
CA ALA A 86 -15.95 -7.74 0.50
C ALA A 86 -15.78 -7.92 -1.03
N ALA A 87 -16.61 -7.28 -1.84
CA ALA A 87 -16.45 -7.26 -3.29
C ALA A 87 -15.18 -6.53 -3.72
N GLU A 88 -14.84 -5.41 -3.07
CA GLU A 88 -13.58 -4.68 -3.27
C GLU A 88 -12.36 -5.58 -2.98
N LEU A 89 -12.37 -6.38 -1.92
CA LEU A 89 -11.29 -7.33 -1.64
C LEU A 89 -11.18 -8.43 -2.70
N ARG A 90 -12.29 -8.90 -3.27
CA ARG A 90 -12.25 -9.84 -4.40
C ARG A 90 -11.61 -9.19 -5.62
N GLN A 91 -11.99 -7.95 -5.95
CA GLN A 91 -11.37 -7.18 -7.02
C GLN A 91 -9.86 -6.98 -6.78
N ALA A 92 -9.44 -6.66 -5.55
CA ALA A 92 -8.04 -6.54 -5.20
C ALA A 92 -7.26 -7.85 -5.43
N ARG A 93 -7.87 -9.01 -5.15
CA ARG A 93 -7.29 -10.32 -5.41
C ARG A 93 -7.08 -10.54 -6.91
N GLU A 94 -8.06 -10.21 -7.72
CA GLU A 94 -7.98 -10.33 -9.18
C GLU A 94 -6.88 -9.43 -9.76
N LEU A 95 -6.78 -8.18 -9.28
CA LEU A 95 -5.74 -7.24 -9.70
C LEU A 95 -4.31 -7.69 -9.33
N LEU A 96 -4.16 -8.43 -8.24
CA LEU A 96 -2.87 -9.01 -7.84
C LEU A 96 -2.49 -10.27 -8.63
N GLY A 97 -3.44 -10.89 -9.34
CA GLY A 97 -3.22 -12.09 -10.12
C GLY A 97 -2.62 -13.22 -9.28
N PHE A 98 -1.49 -13.79 -9.73
CA PHE A 98 -0.84 -14.92 -9.03
C PHE A 98 -0.45 -14.59 -7.58
N ALA A 99 0.06 -13.39 -7.31
CA ALA A 99 0.38 -12.96 -5.94
C ALA A 99 -0.86 -12.89 -5.05
N GLY A 100 -2.04 -12.62 -5.61
CA GLY A 100 -3.32 -12.61 -4.90
C GLY A 100 -3.72 -13.97 -4.34
N ASN A 101 -3.28 -15.07 -4.93
CA ASN A 101 -3.60 -16.42 -4.44
C ASN A 101 -2.89 -16.76 -3.12
N ARG A 102 -1.77 -16.10 -2.83
CA ARG A 102 -0.96 -16.29 -1.62
C ARG A 102 -1.12 -15.17 -0.60
N ALA A 103 -1.65 -14.03 -1.03
CA ALA A 103 -1.89 -12.90 -0.15
C ALA A 103 -3.04 -13.17 0.84
N SER A 104 -2.93 -12.61 2.03
CA SER A 104 -4.02 -12.59 3.01
C SER A 104 -4.95 -11.41 2.75
N PHE A 105 -6.26 -11.62 2.89
CA PHE A 105 -7.28 -10.57 2.70
C PHE A 105 -8.07 -10.40 4.00
N LYS A 106 -8.18 -9.17 4.48
CA LYS A 106 -8.87 -8.85 5.73
C LYS A 106 -9.83 -7.70 5.54
N LEU A 107 -11.09 -7.93 5.86
CA LEU A 107 -12.10 -6.89 6.05
C LEU A 107 -12.09 -6.49 7.53
N LEU A 108 -11.90 -5.21 7.82
CA LEU A 108 -12.08 -4.63 9.14
C LEU A 108 -13.41 -3.89 9.18
N VAL A 109 -14.26 -4.23 10.11
CA VAL A 109 -15.56 -3.60 10.30
C VAL A 109 -15.46 -2.58 11.42
N GLN A 110 -15.65 -1.32 11.11
CA GLN A 110 -15.56 -0.23 12.09
C GLN A 110 -16.52 -0.46 13.27
N GLY A 111 -16.03 -0.33 14.49
CA GLY A 111 -16.82 -0.55 15.71
C GLY A 111 -16.96 -2.02 16.15
N LYS A 112 -16.64 -3.00 15.28
CA LYS A 112 -16.59 -4.43 15.64
C LYS A 112 -15.16 -4.94 15.73
N ASP A 113 -14.32 -4.56 14.79
CA ASP A 113 -12.89 -4.89 14.78
C ASP A 113 -12.06 -3.77 15.43
N PRO A 114 -10.83 -4.07 15.87
CA PRO A 114 -9.90 -3.05 16.34
C PRO A 114 -9.68 -1.96 15.29
N PRO A 115 -9.46 -0.70 15.70
CA PRO A 115 -9.08 0.36 14.76
C PRO A 115 -7.87 -0.05 13.90
N LEU A 116 -7.84 0.36 12.63
CA LEU A 116 -6.81 -0.01 11.66
C LEU A 116 -5.39 0.15 12.23
N ALA A 117 -5.12 1.23 12.96
CA ALA A 117 -3.82 1.50 13.54
C ALA A 117 -3.43 0.45 14.62
N ALA A 118 -4.35 0.10 15.50
CA ALA A 118 -4.14 -0.92 16.53
C ALA A 118 -3.95 -2.31 15.90
N TRP A 119 -4.76 -2.64 14.88
CA TRP A 119 -4.64 -3.90 14.17
C TRP A 119 -3.30 -4.04 13.44
N ILE A 120 -2.83 -2.97 12.77
CA ILE A 120 -1.53 -2.95 12.11
C ILE A 120 -0.38 -3.07 13.12
N ALA A 121 -0.45 -2.35 14.25
CA ALA A 121 0.55 -2.42 15.31
C ALA A 121 0.69 -3.84 15.87
N ALA A 122 -0.44 -4.51 16.12
CA ALA A 122 -0.47 -5.90 16.61
C ALA A 122 0.04 -6.90 15.57
N GLY A 123 -0.12 -6.59 14.27
CA GLY A 123 0.20 -7.51 13.17
C GLY A 123 1.69 -7.64 12.85
N GLY A 124 2.59 -6.83 13.42
CA GLY A 124 4.03 -6.89 13.19
C GLY A 124 4.44 -6.62 11.74
N PHE A 125 3.72 -5.75 11.04
CA PHE A 125 4.03 -5.36 9.67
C PHE A 125 5.27 -4.45 9.60
N GLY A 126 6.13 -4.68 8.61
CA GLY A 126 7.32 -3.84 8.38
C GLY A 126 7.05 -2.67 7.43
N VAL A 127 6.06 -2.81 6.54
CA VAL A 127 5.68 -1.78 5.56
C VAL A 127 4.17 -1.65 5.50
N VAL A 128 3.68 -0.41 5.49
CA VAL A 128 2.28 -0.06 5.31
C VAL A 128 2.14 0.82 4.08
N LEU A 129 1.31 0.40 3.13
CA LEU A 129 0.99 1.17 1.93
C LEU A 129 -0.43 1.71 2.03
N LEU A 130 -0.58 3.00 1.81
CA LEU A 130 -1.85 3.70 1.82
C LEU A 130 -2.08 4.36 0.46
N PRO A 131 -3.28 4.25 -0.14
CA PRO A 131 -3.59 5.00 -1.35
C PRO A 131 -3.65 6.50 -1.04
N ALA A 132 -3.11 7.33 -1.94
CA ALA A 132 -3.22 8.76 -1.79
C ALA A 132 -4.67 9.21 -2.03
N ARG A 133 -5.22 9.99 -1.13
CA ARG A 133 -6.47 10.71 -1.34
C ARG A 133 -6.14 12.13 -1.80
N ARG A 134 -6.36 12.43 -3.07
CA ARG A 134 -6.16 13.78 -3.61
C ARG A 134 -7.22 14.71 -3.03
N ARG A 135 -6.77 15.76 -2.35
CA ARG A 135 -7.59 16.93 -2.08
C ARG A 135 -7.23 17.99 -3.10
N PRO A 136 -8.20 18.69 -3.71
CA PRO A 136 -7.89 19.83 -4.57
C PRO A 136 -6.99 20.80 -3.79
N LEU A 137 -5.90 21.26 -4.42
CA LEU A 137 -4.92 22.23 -3.88
C LEU A 137 -3.99 21.76 -2.74
N ARG A 138 -3.90 20.46 -2.42
CA ARG A 138 -2.97 19.96 -1.38
C ARG A 138 -2.22 18.71 -1.85
N SER A 139 -1.02 18.51 -1.27
CA SER A 139 -0.24 17.30 -1.50
C SER A 139 -1.03 16.02 -1.20
N ALA A 140 -0.76 14.97 -1.98
CA ALA A 140 -1.36 13.65 -1.81
C ALA A 140 -1.12 13.14 -0.37
N LYS A 141 -2.18 13.02 0.42
CA LYS A 141 -2.14 12.54 1.81
C LYS A 141 -3.22 11.48 2.02
N HIS A 142 -3.01 10.64 3.02
CA HIS A 142 -4.04 9.74 3.52
C HIS A 142 -4.30 10.05 5.00
N PRO A 143 -5.56 10.16 5.46
CA PRO A 143 -5.88 10.57 6.84
C PRO A 143 -5.34 9.60 7.89
N ALA A 144 -5.19 8.32 7.56
CA ALA A 144 -4.62 7.33 8.45
C ALA A 144 -3.08 7.36 8.53
N ALA A 145 -2.38 8.13 7.67
CA ALA A 145 -0.92 8.08 7.61
C ALA A 145 -0.25 8.57 8.90
N ASP A 146 -0.68 9.72 9.42
CA ASP A 146 -0.08 10.30 10.62
C ASP A 146 -0.41 9.50 11.91
N PRO A 147 -1.65 9.04 12.14
CA PRO A 147 -1.93 8.10 13.22
C PRO A 147 -1.10 6.83 13.14
N LEU A 148 -0.96 6.22 11.96
CA LEU A 148 -0.17 5.01 11.76
C LEU A 148 1.31 5.23 12.04
N ARG A 149 1.92 6.32 11.57
CA ARG A 149 3.32 6.63 11.86
C ARG A 149 3.62 6.79 13.35
N ARG A 150 2.64 7.24 14.12
CA ARG A 150 2.78 7.40 15.59
C ARG A 150 2.56 6.10 16.35
N SER A 151 1.74 5.19 15.83
CA SER A 151 1.32 3.98 16.54
C SER A 151 2.08 2.72 16.14
N THR A 152 2.87 2.76 15.05
CA THR A 152 3.57 1.57 14.56
C THR A 152 5.05 1.87 14.26
N SER A 153 5.91 0.86 14.38
CA SER A 153 7.29 0.92 13.89
C SER A 153 7.41 0.66 12.37
N ALA A 154 6.28 0.41 11.71
CA ALA A 154 6.24 0.13 10.28
C ALA A 154 6.57 1.36 9.44
N LYS A 155 7.22 1.15 8.30
CA LYS A 155 7.45 2.20 7.30
C LYS A 155 6.15 2.52 6.56
N VAL A 156 5.50 3.63 6.90
CA VAL A 156 4.24 4.07 6.27
C VAL A 156 4.54 4.87 5.01
N ARG A 157 4.05 4.41 3.86
CA ARG A 157 4.16 5.09 2.55
C ARG A 157 2.76 5.39 2.01
N VAL A 158 2.58 6.63 1.54
CA VAL A 158 1.38 7.03 0.78
C VAL A 158 1.72 6.94 -0.71
N VAL A 159 0.91 6.21 -1.47
CA VAL A 159 1.13 5.91 -2.88
C VAL A 159 0.18 6.72 -3.73
N ASP A 160 0.71 7.55 -4.63
CA ASP A 160 -0.06 8.28 -5.63
C ASP A 160 -0.05 7.52 -6.97
N ALA A 161 -1.10 7.65 -7.76
CA ALA A 161 -1.21 7.04 -9.09
C ALA A 161 -0.16 7.54 -10.08
N GLY A 162 0.44 8.73 -9.84
CA GLY A 162 1.52 9.28 -10.66
C GLY A 162 2.90 8.73 -10.32
N SER A 163 3.12 8.19 -9.12
CA SER A 163 4.45 7.73 -8.69
C SER A 163 4.89 6.41 -9.33
N SER A 164 4.00 5.71 -10.02
CA SER A 164 4.30 4.45 -10.70
C SER A 164 5.05 4.62 -12.03
N PHE A 165 5.12 5.83 -12.58
CA PHE A 165 5.67 6.09 -13.93
C PHE A 165 7.06 6.71 -13.95
N GLU A 166 7.53 7.30 -12.86
CA GLU A 166 8.82 8.02 -12.88
C GLU A 166 10.05 7.13 -12.68
N GLU A 167 9.90 5.94 -12.09
CA GLU A 167 11.04 5.05 -11.85
C GLU A 167 11.55 4.33 -13.12
N SER A 168 10.77 4.36 -14.22
CA SER A 168 11.16 3.74 -15.50
C SER A 168 11.87 4.69 -16.47
N ARG A 169 12.02 5.98 -16.15
CA ARG A 169 12.65 6.97 -17.05
C ARG A 169 14.07 7.39 -16.69
N ILE A 170 14.62 6.88 -15.60
CA ILE A 170 16.03 7.12 -15.26
C ILE A 170 16.84 5.89 -15.66
N GLY A 171 17.22 5.80 -16.94
CA GLY A 171 18.12 4.73 -17.37
C GLY A 171 18.26 4.48 -18.85
N ASP A 172 18.18 5.49 -19.71
CA ASP A 172 18.72 5.36 -21.07
C ASP A 172 19.64 6.56 -21.44
N PRO A 173 20.95 6.46 -21.16
CA PRO A 173 21.92 7.48 -21.52
C PRO A 173 22.38 7.39 -23.00
N ARG A 174 21.66 6.69 -23.88
CA ARG A 174 22.09 6.45 -25.28
C ARG A 174 21.36 7.28 -26.33
N ALA A 175 20.54 8.27 -25.97
CA ALA A 175 19.86 9.12 -26.97
C ALA A 175 20.47 10.52 -27.10
N ALA A 176 21.77 10.68 -26.86
CA ALA A 176 22.48 11.95 -27.10
C ALA A 176 23.74 11.72 -27.93
N THR A 177 23.59 11.24 -29.17
CA THR A 177 24.59 11.45 -30.25
C THR A 177 23.95 11.06 -31.57
N ALA A 178 23.37 12.00 -32.25
CA ALA A 178 23.22 12.07 -33.71
C ALA A 178 22.90 13.52 -34.09
#